data_1f5e30b727d7c93276484f09cf8b88c6
#
_entry.id   1f5e30b727d7c93276484f09cf8b88c6
#
_cell.length_a   1.000
_cell.length_b   1.000
_cell.length_c   1.000
_cell.angle_alpha   90.00
_cell.angle_beta   90.00
_cell.angle_gamma   90.00
#
_symmetry.space_group_name_H-M   'P 1'
#
loop_
_entity.id
_entity.type
_entity.pdbx_description
1 polymer ?
#
loop_
_entity_poly.entity_id
_entity_poly.type
_entity_poly.pdbx_seq_one_letter_code
_entity_poly.pdbx_strand_id
1 'polypeptide(L)'
;MLGVSVMAINVPKEYEVPLYLFHQGKNAEAYKLFGSHFAEKDGVSGVVFRVWAPKAADVSVVGDFNHWNREESYMKKISDGGIWELFIPGLKKFDNYKYSIKTERGQIKLKADPYGYHMETRPNTASKVYDISGYNWKDSKWMDEKKTKDVYRSPMNIYEVHLNSWFTKTDEEELFSYMQLAEKLVPYVKEMGYTHIEMMPIAEFPFDGSWGYQQIGYYAPTSRFGTPSDFMEFVDYCHTHLSLIHISEP
;
A
#
# COMPACT_ATOMS: atom_id res chain seq x y z
N MET A 1 -20.28 -35.24 9.29
CA MET A 1 -20.71 -33.85 9.38
C MET A 1 -20.42 -33.35 10.78
N LEU A 2 -19.26 -32.73 10.96
CA LEU A 2 -18.90 -32.05 12.21
C LEU A 2 -19.26 -30.58 12.02
N GLY A 3 -20.37 -30.17 12.65
CA GLY A 3 -20.78 -28.77 12.70
C GLY A 3 -19.76 -27.98 13.52
N VAL A 4 -18.96 -27.16 12.84
CA VAL A 4 -18.16 -26.15 13.49
C VAL A 4 -19.14 -25.06 13.95
N SER A 5 -19.45 -25.06 15.26
CA SER A 5 -20.15 -23.96 15.93
C SER A 5 -19.26 -22.73 15.85
N VAL A 6 -19.54 -21.85 14.91
CA VAL A 6 -18.92 -20.53 14.85
C VAL A 6 -19.54 -19.69 15.96
N MET A 7 -18.88 -19.58 17.09
CA MET A 7 -19.25 -18.56 18.08
C MET A 7 -19.01 -17.19 17.44
N ALA A 8 -20.08 -16.49 17.17
CA ALA A 8 -20.09 -15.16 16.57
C ALA A 8 -19.45 -14.16 17.56
N ILE A 9 -18.18 -13.87 17.35
CA ILE A 9 -17.60 -12.60 17.84
C ILE A 9 -18.30 -11.52 17.01
N ASN A 10 -18.79 -10.45 17.64
CA ASN A 10 -19.56 -9.37 17.04
C ASN A 10 -18.79 -8.68 15.91
N VAL A 11 -18.80 -9.27 14.75
CA VAL A 11 -18.35 -8.63 13.52
C VAL A 11 -19.46 -7.68 13.09
N PRO A 12 -19.20 -6.39 12.85
CA PRO A 12 -20.16 -5.49 12.25
C PRO A 12 -20.72 -6.11 10.96
N LYS A 13 -22.03 -6.03 10.74
CA LYS A 13 -22.71 -6.67 9.58
C LYS A 13 -22.07 -6.29 8.25
N GLU A 14 -21.58 -5.07 8.13
CA GLU A 14 -20.91 -4.56 6.95
C GLU A 14 -19.61 -5.31 6.59
N TYR A 15 -18.98 -5.97 7.56
CA TYR A 15 -17.73 -6.73 7.34
C TYR A 15 -17.95 -8.23 7.19
N GLU A 16 -19.16 -8.74 7.41
CA GLU A 16 -19.44 -10.20 7.34
C GLU A 16 -19.05 -10.77 5.98
N VAL A 17 -19.55 -10.18 4.89
CA VAL A 17 -19.27 -10.63 3.53
C VAL A 17 -17.80 -10.42 3.13
N PRO A 18 -17.20 -9.21 3.31
CA PRO A 18 -15.79 -9.00 3.04
C PRO A 18 -14.85 -9.97 3.79
N LEU A 19 -15.11 -10.25 5.07
CA LEU A 19 -14.30 -11.19 5.85
C LEU A 19 -14.50 -12.64 5.42
N TYR A 20 -15.73 -13.04 5.11
CA TYR A 20 -16.01 -14.36 4.55
C TYR A 20 -15.24 -14.57 3.23
N LEU A 21 -15.31 -13.62 2.31
CA LEU A 21 -14.59 -13.67 1.04
C LEU A 21 -13.05 -13.66 1.25
N PHE A 22 -12.56 -12.91 2.22
CA PHE A 22 -11.14 -12.90 2.58
C PHE A 22 -10.66 -14.29 3.01
N HIS A 23 -11.39 -14.95 3.93
CA HIS A 23 -11.05 -16.30 4.39
C HIS A 23 -11.17 -17.37 3.30
N GLN A 24 -11.95 -17.09 2.24
CA GLN A 24 -12.04 -17.94 1.05
C GLN A 24 -10.95 -17.64 0.00
N GLY A 25 -10.08 -16.64 0.23
CA GLY A 25 -9.09 -16.17 -0.75
C GLY A 25 -9.72 -15.50 -1.98
N LYS A 26 -10.93 -14.95 -1.85
CA LYS A 26 -11.72 -14.36 -2.95
C LYS A 26 -11.98 -12.87 -2.81
N ASN A 27 -11.47 -12.23 -1.77
CA ASN A 27 -11.63 -10.79 -1.59
C ASN A 27 -10.50 -10.01 -2.30
N ALA A 28 -10.72 -9.65 -3.55
CA ALA A 28 -9.79 -8.83 -4.32
C ALA A 28 -9.64 -7.38 -3.78
N GLU A 29 -10.57 -6.92 -2.92
CA GLU A 29 -10.58 -5.59 -2.33
C GLU A 29 -10.24 -5.61 -0.83
N ALA A 30 -9.49 -6.61 -0.37
CA ALA A 30 -9.11 -6.75 1.04
C ALA A 30 -8.40 -5.51 1.61
N TYR A 31 -7.69 -4.77 0.77
CA TYR A 31 -7.03 -3.51 1.12
C TYR A 31 -7.99 -2.39 1.57
N LYS A 32 -9.27 -2.47 1.20
CA LYS A 32 -10.30 -1.53 1.69
C LYS A 32 -10.75 -1.83 3.13
N LEU A 33 -10.49 -3.04 3.60
CA LEU A 33 -10.86 -3.50 4.93
C LEU A 33 -9.66 -3.50 5.89
N PHE A 34 -8.53 -4.07 5.46
CA PHE A 34 -7.30 -4.19 6.25
C PHE A 34 -6.42 -2.95 6.10
N GLY A 35 -5.54 -2.75 7.06
CA GLY A 35 -4.67 -1.60 7.12
C GLY A 35 -5.16 -0.54 8.09
N SER A 36 -4.77 0.69 7.85
CA SER A 36 -5.17 1.89 8.61
C SER A 36 -6.11 2.75 7.78
N HIS A 37 -7.30 3.03 8.31
CA HIS A 37 -8.32 3.83 7.62
C HIS A 37 -8.85 4.93 8.54
N PHE A 38 -8.95 6.15 8.02
CA PHE A 38 -9.62 7.23 8.74
C PHE A 38 -11.09 6.89 8.95
N ALA A 39 -11.57 7.13 10.16
CA ALA A 39 -12.94 6.87 10.55
C ALA A 39 -13.39 7.85 11.62
N GLU A 40 -14.71 7.97 11.76
CA GLU A 40 -15.33 8.66 12.89
C GLU A 40 -16.08 7.63 13.73
N LYS A 41 -15.87 7.68 15.03
CA LYS A 41 -16.55 6.83 16.00
C LYS A 41 -17.08 7.69 17.16
N ASP A 42 -18.38 7.62 17.37
CA ASP A 42 -19.05 8.39 18.43
C ASP A 42 -18.76 9.91 18.36
N GLY A 43 -18.67 10.48 17.13
CA GLY A 43 -18.36 11.87 16.88
C GLY A 43 -16.89 12.24 17.05
N VAL A 44 -16.00 11.25 17.21
CA VAL A 44 -14.55 11.47 17.36
C VAL A 44 -13.82 10.94 16.13
N SER A 45 -13.08 11.81 15.47
CA SER A 45 -12.24 11.44 14.31
C SER A 45 -10.98 10.68 14.78
N GLY A 46 -10.58 9.67 14.03
CA GLY A 46 -9.41 8.86 14.32
C GLY A 46 -9.11 7.87 13.20
N VAL A 47 -8.41 6.80 13.54
CA VAL A 47 -7.99 5.76 12.61
C VAL A 47 -8.39 4.38 13.14
N VAL A 48 -9.03 3.59 12.29
CA VAL A 48 -9.26 2.16 12.52
C VAL A 48 -8.12 1.38 11.91
N PHE A 49 -7.52 0.51 12.71
CA PHE A 49 -6.50 -0.45 12.31
C PHE A 49 -7.12 -1.84 12.25
N ARG A 50 -6.87 -2.57 11.16
CA ARG A 50 -7.26 -3.99 11.04
C ARG A 50 -6.12 -4.81 10.49
N VAL A 51 -5.85 -5.94 11.14
CA VAL A 51 -4.80 -6.87 10.71
C VAL A 51 -5.24 -8.32 10.88
N TRP A 52 -4.81 -9.16 9.96
CA TRP A 52 -4.97 -10.59 10.07
C TRP A 52 -3.73 -11.22 10.72
N ALA A 53 -3.90 -11.73 11.92
CA ALA A 53 -2.85 -12.40 12.69
C ALA A 53 -3.42 -13.63 13.42
N PRO A 54 -3.73 -14.73 12.70
CA PRO A 54 -4.49 -15.87 13.23
C PRO A 54 -3.75 -16.64 14.34
N LYS A 55 -2.41 -16.59 14.35
CA LYS A 55 -1.54 -17.26 15.36
C LYS A 55 -1.00 -16.30 16.42
N ALA A 56 -1.59 -15.12 16.54
CA ALA A 56 -1.21 -14.17 17.59
C ALA A 56 -1.95 -14.47 18.89
N ALA A 57 -1.23 -14.44 20.01
CA ALA A 57 -1.83 -14.45 21.34
C ALA A 57 -2.46 -13.11 21.66
N ASP A 58 -1.78 -12.02 21.30
CA ASP A 58 -2.30 -10.65 21.31
C ASP A 58 -1.60 -9.80 20.25
N VAL A 59 -2.23 -8.70 19.87
CA VAL A 59 -1.73 -7.70 18.94
C VAL A 59 -1.94 -6.31 19.52
N SER A 60 -0.97 -5.42 19.33
CA SER A 60 -1.05 -4.02 19.71
C SER A 60 -0.57 -3.14 18.57
N VAL A 61 -1.14 -1.94 18.44
CA VAL A 61 -0.62 -0.91 17.51
C VAL A 61 0.38 -0.05 18.29
N VAL A 62 1.58 0.10 17.77
CA VAL A 62 2.62 0.93 18.37
C VAL A 62 3.10 1.97 17.37
N GLY A 63 3.41 3.16 17.84
CA GLY A 63 3.86 4.27 17.00
C GLY A 63 4.32 5.46 17.84
N ASP A 64 4.62 6.57 17.17
CA ASP A 64 5.08 7.78 17.83
C ASP A 64 4.04 8.31 18.83
N PHE A 65 2.75 8.10 18.54
CA PHE A 65 1.61 8.57 19.33
C PHE A 65 1.48 7.90 20.72
N ASN A 66 2.11 6.73 20.94
CA ASN A 66 2.13 6.02 22.22
C ASN A 66 3.57 5.63 22.62
N HIS A 67 4.57 6.39 22.14
CA HIS A 67 5.99 6.16 22.45
C HIS A 67 6.45 4.71 22.17
N TRP A 68 5.84 4.08 21.17
CA TRP A 68 6.10 2.68 20.79
C TRP A 68 5.80 1.68 21.91
N ASN A 69 4.97 2.09 22.89
CA ASN A 69 4.57 1.26 24.04
C ASN A 69 3.39 0.35 23.66
N ARG A 70 3.63 -0.95 23.67
CA ARG A 70 2.59 -1.93 23.30
C ARG A 70 1.46 -2.05 24.33
N GLU A 71 1.67 -1.65 25.56
CA GLU A 71 0.70 -1.81 26.66
C GLU A 71 -0.46 -0.80 26.57
N GLU A 72 -0.36 0.21 25.71
CA GLU A 72 -1.34 1.29 25.61
C GLU A 72 -2.43 1.06 24.54
N SER A 73 -2.16 0.22 23.54
CA SER A 73 -3.02 0.17 22.33
C SER A 73 -3.27 -1.27 21.86
N TYR A 74 -3.77 -2.11 22.76
CA TYR A 74 -4.16 -3.49 22.43
C TYR A 74 -5.35 -3.54 21.48
N MET A 75 -5.23 -4.36 20.46
CA MET A 75 -6.30 -4.64 19.51
C MET A 75 -7.25 -5.70 20.06
N LYS A 76 -8.51 -5.58 19.67
CA LYS A 76 -9.55 -6.56 19.98
C LYS A 76 -9.65 -7.57 18.84
N LYS A 77 -9.66 -8.86 19.15
CA LYS A 77 -9.95 -9.91 18.18
C LYS A 77 -11.44 -9.86 17.83
N ILE A 78 -11.76 -9.64 16.56
CA ILE A 78 -13.14 -9.49 16.07
C ILE A 78 -13.63 -10.69 15.27
N SER A 79 -12.77 -11.66 14.97
CA SER A 79 -13.10 -12.86 14.19
C SER A 79 -12.33 -14.06 14.71
N ASP A 80 -12.94 -15.24 14.75
CA ASP A 80 -12.30 -16.51 15.06
C ASP A 80 -11.20 -16.84 14.03
N GLY A 81 -11.30 -16.32 12.82
CA GLY A 81 -10.28 -16.39 11.77
C GLY A 81 -9.03 -15.56 12.04
N GLY A 82 -8.94 -14.85 13.18
CA GLY A 82 -7.75 -14.12 13.60
C GLY A 82 -7.65 -12.72 13.05
N ILE A 83 -8.77 -12.03 12.87
CA ILE A 83 -8.80 -10.61 12.56
C ILE A 83 -8.80 -9.79 13.84
N TRP A 84 -7.94 -8.79 13.89
CA TRP A 84 -7.79 -7.88 15.03
C TRP A 84 -8.12 -6.46 14.58
N GLU A 85 -8.78 -5.70 15.47
CA GLU A 85 -9.22 -4.33 15.20
C GLU A 85 -8.95 -3.42 16.40
N LEU A 86 -8.60 -2.16 16.12
CA LEU A 86 -8.51 -1.10 17.10
C LEU A 86 -8.83 0.25 16.44
N PHE A 87 -9.63 1.08 17.11
CA PHE A 87 -9.81 2.49 16.77
C PHE A 87 -8.94 3.33 17.71
N ILE A 88 -8.13 4.23 17.14
CA ILE A 88 -7.31 5.18 17.90
C ILE A 88 -7.73 6.60 17.50
N PRO A 89 -8.24 7.40 18.45
CA PRO A 89 -8.65 8.77 18.18
C PRO A 89 -7.46 9.70 17.94
N GLY A 90 -7.68 10.77 17.18
CA GLY A 90 -6.75 11.89 17.05
C GLY A 90 -5.53 11.66 16.17
N LEU A 91 -5.34 10.46 15.62
CA LEU A 91 -4.26 10.19 14.68
C LEU A 91 -4.43 10.96 13.37
N LYS A 92 -3.31 11.29 12.76
CA LYS A 92 -3.23 12.10 11.55
C LYS A 92 -2.51 11.37 10.42
N LYS A 93 -2.67 11.90 9.22
CA LYS A 93 -1.87 11.51 8.06
C LYS A 93 -0.38 11.64 8.38
N PHE A 94 0.39 10.62 8.01
CA PHE A 94 1.83 10.44 8.24
C PHE A 94 2.24 9.99 9.65
N ASP A 95 1.34 9.77 10.60
CA ASP A 95 1.71 9.15 11.87
C ASP A 95 2.29 7.76 11.63
N ASN A 96 3.46 7.49 12.21
CA ASN A 96 4.17 6.22 12.08
C ASN A 96 3.57 5.15 12.98
N TYR A 97 3.46 3.92 12.47
CA TYR A 97 3.00 2.79 13.28
C TYR A 97 3.56 1.45 12.81
N LYS A 98 3.53 0.49 13.72
CA LYS A 98 3.72 -0.96 13.46
C LYS A 98 2.72 -1.77 14.26
N TYR A 99 2.53 -3.03 13.87
CA TYR A 99 1.88 -4.01 14.71
C TYR A 99 2.91 -4.71 15.61
N SER A 100 2.69 -4.66 16.92
CA SER A 100 3.42 -5.45 17.91
C SER A 100 2.65 -6.74 18.16
N ILE A 101 3.13 -7.83 17.58
CA ILE A 101 2.46 -9.13 17.60
C ILE A 101 3.14 -10.03 18.63
N LYS A 102 2.40 -10.49 19.63
CA LYS A 102 2.86 -11.51 20.56
C LYS A 102 2.43 -12.88 20.03
N THR A 103 3.37 -13.76 19.81
CA THR A 103 3.10 -15.14 19.38
C THR A 103 2.59 -15.98 20.56
N GLU A 104 1.96 -17.11 20.28
CA GLU A 104 1.55 -18.11 21.30
C GLU A 104 2.72 -18.59 22.18
N ARG A 105 3.96 -18.50 21.66
CA ARG A 105 5.19 -18.83 22.42
C ARG A 105 5.73 -17.66 23.23
N GLY A 106 5.00 -16.55 23.32
CA GLY A 106 5.38 -15.36 24.08
C GLY A 106 6.38 -14.41 23.40
N GLN A 107 6.86 -14.71 22.19
CA GLN A 107 7.78 -13.83 21.46
C GLN A 107 7.03 -12.61 20.93
N ILE A 108 7.61 -11.42 21.07
CA ILE A 108 7.10 -10.17 20.51
C ILE A 108 7.81 -9.88 19.18
N LYS A 109 7.04 -9.59 18.14
CA LYS A 109 7.55 -9.23 16.82
C LYS A 109 6.91 -7.93 16.36
N LEU A 110 7.72 -6.95 16.01
CA LEU A 110 7.26 -5.75 15.34
C LEU A 110 7.15 -6.02 13.83
N LYS A 111 5.99 -5.70 13.25
CA LYS A 111 5.69 -5.89 11.83
C LYS A 111 5.14 -4.61 11.23
N ALA A 112 5.60 -4.28 10.03
CA ALA A 112 4.94 -3.30 9.19
C ALA A 112 3.54 -3.80 8.81
N ASP A 113 2.67 -2.88 8.44
CA ASP A 113 1.33 -3.20 7.94
C ASP A 113 1.41 -3.72 6.51
N PRO A 114 0.98 -4.95 6.23
CA PRO A 114 0.98 -5.48 4.87
C PRO A 114 0.01 -4.75 3.91
N TYR A 115 -0.97 -4.02 4.45
CA TYR A 115 -1.94 -3.22 3.70
C TYR A 115 -1.71 -1.71 3.83
N GLY A 116 -0.59 -1.29 4.44
CA GLY A 116 -0.24 0.13 4.56
C GLY A 116 -0.01 0.78 3.19
N TYR A 117 -0.60 1.94 2.96
CA TYR A 117 -0.48 2.68 1.69
C TYR A 117 0.77 3.55 1.61
N HIS A 118 1.43 3.79 2.73
CA HIS A 118 2.65 4.58 2.80
C HIS A 118 3.56 4.07 3.91
N MET A 119 4.86 4.25 3.74
CA MET A 119 5.86 3.79 4.69
C MET A 119 6.93 4.84 4.94
N GLU A 120 7.72 4.65 5.99
CA GLU A 120 8.92 5.44 6.21
C GLU A 120 9.95 5.17 5.11
N THR A 121 10.70 6.22 4.78
CA THR A 121 11.87 6.07 3.91
C THR A 121 12.97 5.34 4.67
N ARG A 122 13.70 4.49 3.93
CA ARG A 122 14.84 3.74 4.48
C ARG A 122 15.78 4.60 5.34
N PRO A 123 16.45 4.06 6.35
CA PRO A 123 16.50 2.64 6.75
C PRO A 123 15.32 2.18 7.60
N ASN A 124 14.40 3.06 7.93
CA ASN A 124 13.23 2.77 8.76
C ASN A 124 12.21 1.90 8.00
N THR A 125 11.31 1.27 8.75
CA THR A 125 10.38 0.28 8.20
C THR A 125 8.99 0.35 8.83
N ALA A 126 8.61 1.50 9.42
CA ALA A 126 7.25 1.67 9.92
C ALA A 126 6.29 2.02 8.78
N SER A 127 5.06 1.60 8.91
CA SER A 127 3.97 2.07 8.07
C SER A 127 3.54 3.46 8.54
N LYS A 128 3.00 4.25 7.62
CA LYS A 128 2.42 5.56 7.91
C LYS A 128 0.92 5.53 7.67
N VAL A 129 0.17 6.15 8.57
CA VAL A 129 -1.25 6.42 8.32
C VAL A 129 -1.38 7.27 7.06
N TYR A 130 -2.10 6.76 6.07
CA TYR A 130 -2.28 7.46 4.80
C TYR A 130 -3.65 7.15 4.21
N ASP A 131 -4.23 8.13 3.53
CA ASP A 131 -5.47 8.00 2.77
C ASP A 131 -5.17 8.22 1.29
N ILE A 132 -5.57 7.28 0.47
CA ILE A 132 -5.44 7.32 -0.99
C ILE A 132 -6.73 7.79 -1.68
N SER A 133 -7.77 8.09 -0.91
CA SER A 133 -9.02 8.61 -1.45
C SER A 133 -8.87 10.09 -1.90
N GLY A 134 -9.79 10.53 -2.74
CA GLY A 134 -9.88 11.94 -3.12
C GLY A 134 -8.91 12.39 -4.22
N TYR A 135 -8.08 11.49 -4.79
CA TYR A 135 -7.31 11.85 -5.98
C TYR A 135 -8.26 12.02 -7.19
N ASN A 136 -8.10 13.12 -7.90
CA ASN A 136 -8.92 13.43 -9.08
C ASN A 136 -8.17 13.05 -10.36
N TRP A 137 -8.44 11.85 -10.88
CA TRP A 137 -7.85 11.33 -12.09
C TRP A 137 -8.22 12.15 -13.33
N LYS A 138 -7.25 12.45 -14.17
CA LYS A 138 -7.42 13.24 -15.41
C LYS A 138 -7.37 12.35 -16.66
N ASP A 139 -7.29 11.06 -16.49
CA ASP A 139 -7.04 10.03 -17.51
C ASP A 139 -8.32 9.45 -18.14
N SER A 140 -9.48 10.08 -17.97
CA SER A 140 -10.77 9.58 -18.47
C SER A 140 -10.76 9.24 -19.97
N LYS A 141 -10.11 10.08 -20.78
CA LYS A 141 -9.96 9.86 -22.23
C LYS A 141 -9.17 8.56 -22.50
N TRP A 142 -8.05 8.37 -21.80
CA TRP A 142 -7.22 7.17 -21.89
C TRP A 142 -8.00 5.92 -21.47
N MET A 143 -8.76 6.00 -20.38
CA MET A 143 -9.61 4.90 -19.89
C MET A 143 -10.69 4.50 -20.90
N ASP A 144 -11.24 5.44 -21.66
CA ASP A 144 -12.22 5.15 -22.71
C ASP A 144 -11.57 4.57 -23.97
N GLU A 145 -10.43 5.10 -24.40
CA GLU A 145 -9.65 4.55 -25.51
C GLU A 145 -9.17 3.11 -25.22
N LYS A 146 -8.76 2.83 -23.97
CA LYS A 146 -8.36 1.47 -23.54
C LYS A 146 -9.45 0.42 -23.72
N LYS A 147 -10.73 0.79 -23.48
CA LYS A 147 -11.86 -0.13 -23.64
C LYS A 147 -12.08 -0.60 -25.09
N THR A 148 -11.70 0.24 -26.06
CA THR A 148 -11.93 -0.01 -27.50
C THR A 148 -10.68 -0.50 -28.21
N LYS A 149 -9.50 -0.36 -27.64
CA LYS A 149 -8.23 -0.76 -28.23
C LYS A 149 -8.05 -2.27 -28.20
N ASP A 150 -7.82 -2.88 -29.37
CA ASP A 150 -7.44 -4.29 -29.47
C ASP A 150 -5.95 -4.43 -29.11
N VAL A 151 -5.69 -4.76 -27.84
CA VAL A 151 -4.33 -4.86 -27.29
C VAL A 151 -3.54 -5.98 -27.99
N TYR A 152 -4.21 -7.05 -28.41
CA TYR A 152 -3.56 -8.22 -29.04
C TYR A 152 -3.17 -7.98 -30.49
N ARG A 153 -3.71 -6.94 -31.13
CA ARG A 153 -3.39 -6.55 -32.53
C ARG A 153 -2.63 -5.24 -32.62
N SER A 154 -2.33 -4.60 -31.49
CA SER A 154 -1.56 -3.36 -31.45
C SER A 154 -0.07 -3.65 -31.34
N PRO A 155 0.81 -2.89 -32.01
CA PRO A 155 2.24 -2.98 -31.75
C PRO A 155 2.57 -2.70 -30.30
N MET A 156 3.46 -3.49 -29.73
CA MET A 156 3.94 -3.34 -28.36
C MET A 156 5.46 -3.22 -28.35
N ASN A 157 5.96 -2.11 -27.81
CA ASN A 157 7.38 -1.86 -27.60
C ASN A 157 7.53 -1.34 -26.17
N ILE A 158 8.19 -2.11 -25.31
CA ILE A 158 8.25 -1.90 -23.85
C ILE A 158 9.62 -1.33 -23.50
N TYR A 159 9.64 -0.25 -22.72
CA TYR A 159 10.83 0.31 -22.10
C TYR A 159 10.83 -0.07 -20.61
N GLU A 160 11.67 -1.04 -20.22
CA GLU A 160 11.88 -1.41 -18.84
C GLU A 160 12.83 -0.43 -18.17
N VAL A 161 12.51 0.01 -16.97
CA VAL A 161 13.27 1.04 -16.26
C VAL A 161 13.33 0.81 -14.75
N HIS A 162 14.54 0.97 -14.19
CA HIS A 162 14.76 1.07 -12.76
C HIS A 162 14.86 2.56 -12.38
N LEU A 163 13.79 3.11 -11.77
CA LEU A 163 13.67 4.55 -11.54
C LEU A 163 14.82 5.15 -10.72
N ASN A 164 15.39 4.38 -9.80
CA ASN A 164 16.45 4.86 -8.91
C ASN A 164 17.80 5.08 -9.62
N SER A 165 18.03 4.42 -10.76
CA SER A 165 19.31 4.46 -11.49
C SER A 165 19.19 4.97 -12.93
N TRP A 166 17.97 5.17 -13.43
CA TRP A 166 17.75 5.58 -14.82
C TRP A 166 18.33 6.96 -15.13
N PHE A 167 18.19 7.89 -14.19
CA PHE A 167 18.74 9.24 -14.31
C PHE A 167 19.18 9.71 -12.92
N THR A 168 20.43 10.12 -12.79
CA THR A 168 21.00 10.64 -11.54
C THR A 168 21.24 12.14 -11.64
N LYS A 169 20.99 12.89 -10.57
CA LYS A 169 21.43 14.27 -10.45
C LYS A 169 22.96 14.26 -10.29
N THR A 170 23.64 15.09 -11.05
CA THR A 170 25.12 15.04 -11.17
C THR A 170 25.88 15.49 -9.93
N ASP A 171 25.25 16.20 -8.99
CA ASP A 171 25.95 16.89 -7.91
C ASP A 171 25.42 16.62 -6.50
N GLU A 172 24.39 15.79 -6.30
CA GLU A 172 23.80 15.54 -4.98
C GLU A 172 23.23 14.12 -4.87
N GLU A 173 23.29 13.56 -3.65
CA GLU A 173 22.64 12.28 -3.28
C GLU A 173 21.10 12.34 -3.34
N GLU A 174 20.52 13.41 -3.84
CA GLU A 174 19.10 13.65 -3.88
C GLU A 174 18.46 12.95 -5.08
N LEU A 175 17.46 12.12 -4.78
CA LEU A 175 16.67 11.42 -5.81
C LEU A 175 15.66 12.38 -6.47
N PHE A 176 15.31 12.08 -7.71
CA PHE A 176 14.21 12.76 -8.38
C PHE A 176 12.87 12.39 -7.72
N SER A 177 11.94 13.35 -7.66
CA SER A 177 10.54 13.04 -7.30
C SER A 177 9.83 12.27 -8.42
N TYR A 178 8.70 11.65 -8.11
CA TYR A 178 7.85 10.98 -9.10
C TYR A 178 7.54 11.89 -10.30
N MET A 179 7.19 13.15 -10.07
CA MET A 179 6.87 14.07 -11.14
C MET A 179 8.10 14.50 -11.96
N GLN A 180 9.24 14.76 -11.32
CA GLN A 180 10.48 15.04 -12.04
C GLN A 180 10.90 13.87 -12.93
N LEU A 181 10.68 12.62 -12.46
CA LEU A 181 10.91 11.42 -13.27
C LEU A 181 9.92 11.34 -14.44
N ALA A 182 8.62 11.60 -14.21
CA ALA A 182 7.60 11.59 -15.26
C ALA A 182 7.95 12.56 -16.39
N GLU A 183 8.28 13.82 -16.04
CA GLU A 183 8.62 14.89 -16.99
C GLU A 183 9.85 14.59 -17.84
N LYS A 184 10.77 13.75 -17.37
CA LYS A 184 11.96 13.33 -18.11
C LYS A 184 11.75 12.02 -18.88
N LEU A 185 11.19 11.02 -18.22
CA LEU A 185 11.06 9.68 -18.74
C LEU A 185 10.03 9.60 -19.87
N VAL A 186 8.87 10.21 -19.68
CA VAL A 186 7.76 10.11 -20.64
C VAL A 186 8.09 10.71 -22.00
N PRO A 187 8.64 11.93 -22.12
CA PRO A 187 9.09 12.47 -23.40
C PRO A 187 10.16 11.59 -24.06
N TYR A 188 11.14 11.12 -23.30
CA TYR A 188 12.22 10.25 -23.80
C TYR A 188 11.66 8.95 -24.40
N VAL A 189 10.81 8.25 -23.66
CA VAL A 189 10.20 6.99 -24.09
C VAL A 189 9.37 7.20 -25.37
N LYS A 190 8.63 8.30 -25.44
CA LYS A 190 7.82 8.67 -26.61
C LYS A 190 8.66 9.01 -27.83
N GLU A 191 9.74 9.80 -27.67
CA GLU A 191 10.66 10.16 -28.74
C GLU A 191 11.35 8.92 -29.33
N MET A 192 11.72 7.96 -28.47
CA MET A 192 12.35 6.71 -28.84
C MET A 192 11.37 5.69 -29.46
N GLY A 193 10.08 5.99 -29.53
CA GLY A 193 9.06 5.17 -30.17
C GLY A 193 8.58 3.99 -29.33
N TYR A 194 8.80 4.00 -28.02
CA TYR A 194 8.22 3.01 -27.12
C TYR A 194 6.75 3.31 -26.86
N THR A 195 5.97 2.25 -26.66
CA THR A 195 4.54 2.33 -26.40
C THR A 195 4.18 2.12 -24.92
N HIS A 196 5.07 1.47 -24.18
CA HIS A 196 4.88 1.09 -22.77
C HIS A 196 6.11 1.42 -21.95
N ILE A 197 5.88 1.77 -20.69
CA ILE A 197 6.91 1.81 -19.65
C ILE A 197 6.64 0.64 -18.70
N GLU A 198 7.64 -0.18 -18.46
CA GLU A 198 7.66 -1.22 -17.43
C GLU A 198 8.59 -0.78 -16.32
N MET A 199 8.03 -0.50 -15.13
CA MET A 199 8.84 -0.13 -13.98
C MET A 199 9.26 -1.36 -13.21
N MET A 200 10.56 -1.53 -12.97
CA MET A 200 11.04 -2.49 -11.97
C MET A 200 10.39 -2.22 -10.61
N PRO A 201 10.42 -3.17 -9.65
CA PRO A 201 9.57 -3.11 -8.45
C PRO A 201 9.55 -1.75 -7.77
N ILE A 202 8.36 -1.18 -7.63
CA ILE A 202 8.13 0.17 -7.10
C ILE A 202 7.50 0.15 -5.71
N ALA A 203 7.13 -1.02 -5.18
CA ALA A 203 6.66 -1.16 -3.82
C ALA A 203 7.79 -0.85 -2.82
N GLU A 204 7.45 -0.37 -1.61
CA GLU A 204 8.45 0.05 -0.64
C GLU A 204 9.38 -1.08 -0.19
N PHE A 205 10.67 -0.79 -0.14
CA PHE A 205 11.73 -1.73 0.24
C PHE A 205 12.85 -1.03 1.03
N PRO A 206 13.45 -1.72 2.05
CA PRO A 206 14.42 -1.09 2.95
C PRO A 206 15.87 -1.13 2.43
N PHE A 207 16.17 -2.03 1.49
CA PHE A 207 17.54 -2.30 1.03
C PHE A 207 17.71 -1.99 -0.46
N ASP A 208 18.47 -0.95 -0.78
CA ASP A 208 18.68 -0.47 -2.16
C ASP A 208 19.28 -1.52 -3.09
N GLY A 209 20.20 -2.35 -2.58
CA GLY A 209 20.82 -3.43 -3.35
C GLY A 209 19.87 -4.52 -3.82
N SER A 210 18.63 -4.55 -3.31
CA SER A 210 17.59 -5.47 -3.77
C SER A 210 16.88 -5.00 -5.04
N TRP A 211 17.10 -3.76 -5.47
CA TRP A 211 16.40 -3.12 -6.59
C TRP A 211 14.86 -3.14 -6.49
N GLY A 212 14.35 -3.19 -5.26
CA GLY A 212 12.91 -3.27 -4.98
C GLY A 212 12.37 -4.69 -4.83
N TYR A 213 13.15 -5.74 -5.04
CA TYR A 213 12.67 -7.13 -4.93
C TYR A 213 12.54 -7.64 -3.49
N GLN A 214 13.04 -6.92 -2.47
CA GLN A 214 12.83 -7.25 -1.05
C GLN A 214 11.81 -6.30 -0.41
N GLN A 215 10.57 -6.44 -0.82
CA GLN A 215 9.47 -5.56 -0.41
C GLN A 215 9.06 -5.73 1.05
N ILE A 216 8.62 -4.62 1.65
CA ILE A 216 8.00 -4.57 2.99
C ILE A 216 6.59 -3.99 2.98
N GLY A 217 6.19 -3.30 1.91
CA GLY A 217 4.88 -2.67 1.78
C GLY A 217 4.26 -2.96 0.41
N TYR A 218 3.45 -4.01 0.31
CA TYR A 218 2.85 -4.46 -0.97
C TYR A 218 1.91 -3.44 -1.61
N TYR A 219 1.29 -2.57 -0.81
CA TYR A 219 0.35 -1.54 -1.27
C TYR A 219 0.93 -0.13 -1.18
N ALA A 220 2.19 0.01 -0.76
CA ALA A 220 2.86 1.28 -0.61
C ALA A 220 3.86 1.49 -1.76
N PRO A 221 3.69 2.48 -2.63
CA PRO A 221 4.76 2.87 -3.53
C PRO A 221 5.95 3.40 -2.73
N THR A 222 7.16 3.20 -3.23
CA THR A 222 8.35 3.59 -2.48
C THR A 222 8.36 5.08 -2.16
N SER A 223 8.62 5.39 -0.90
CA SER A 223 8.69 6.76 -0.39
C SER A 223 9.92 7.55 -0.87
N ARG A 224 10.85 6.90 -1.57
CA ARG A 224 12.06 7.51 -2.12
C ARG A 224 11.79 8.67 -3.06
N PHE A 225 10.71 8.59 -3.81
CA PHE A 225 10.36 9.55 -4.86
C PHE A 225 9.17 10.44 -4.48
N GLY A 226 8.57 10.24 -3.30
CA GLY A 226 7.44 11.02 -2.83
C GLY A 226 6.37 10.19 -2.13
N THR A 227 5.17 10.73 -2.12
CA THR A 227 3.99 10.14 -1.48
C THR A 227 3.20 9.25 -2.45
N PRO A 228 2.25 8.44 -1.96
CA PRO A 228 1.31 7.74 -2.83
C PRO A 228 0.50 8.66 -3.77
N SER A 229 0.16 9.88 -3.34
CA SER A 229 -0.51 10.85 -4.21
C SER A 229 0.40 11.31 -5.35
N ASP A 230 1.69 11.52 -5.10
CA ASP A 230 2.67 11.87 -6.13
C ASP A 230 2.86 10.73 -7.14
N PHE A 231 2.77 9.49 -6.66
CA PHE A 231 2.79 8.32 -7.55
C PHE A 231 1.52 8.22 -8.41
N MET A 232 0.34 8.54 -7.85
CA MET A 232 -0.89 8.63 -8.65
C MET A 232 -0.77 9.71 -9.73
N GLU A 233 -0.16 10.86 -9.42
CA GLU A 233 0.09 11.92 -10.39
C GLU A 233 1.07 11.47 -11.49
N PHE A 234 2.12 10.73 -11.13
CA PHE A 234 3.02 10.09 -12.09
C PHE A 234 2.26 9.18 -13.06
N VAL A 235 1.39 8.31 -12.55
CA VAL A 235 0.59 7.39 -13.36
C VAL A 235 -0.37 8.17 -14.28
N ASP A 236 -1.05 9.16 -13.74
CA ASP A 236 -2.00 10.02 -14.47
C ASP A 236 -1.29 10.79 -15.59
N TYR A 237 -0.10 11.33 -15.31
CA TYR A 237 0.76 11.97 -16.31
C TYR A 237 1.12 11.01 -17.45
N CYS A 238 1.50 9.80 -17.12
CA CYS A 238 1.83 8.80 -18.12
C CYS A 238 0.60 8.41 -18.97
N HIS A 239 -0.56 8.21 -18.38
CA HIS A 239 -1.80 7.92 -19.11
C HIS A 239 -2.18 9.03 -20.08
N THR A 240 -1.95 10.28 -19.70
CA THR A 240 -2.28 11.44 -20.57
C THR A 240 -1.28 11.64 -21.73
N HIS A 241 -0.07 11.07 -21.64
CA HIS A 241 1.01 11.31 -22.61
C HIS A 241 1.47 10.07 -23.36
N LEU A 242 1.23 8.86 -22.84
CA LEU A 242 1.62 7.56 -23.38
C LEU A 242 0.42 6.65 -23.65
N SER A 243 0.65 5.58 -24.40
CA SER A 243 -0.40 4.59 -24.66
C SER A 243 -0.66 3.67 -23.49
N LEU A 244 0.35 3.27 -22.70
CA LEU A 244 0.21 2.35 -21.56
C LEU A 244 1.38 2.51 -20.56
N ILE A 245 1.09 2.27 -19.28
CA ILE A 245 2.08 1.95 -18.25
C ILE A 245 1.87 0.51 -17.79
N HIS A 246 2.96 -0.20 -17.56
CA HIS A 246 2.97 -1.46 -16.85
C HIS A 246 3.92 -1.37 -15.66
N ILE A 247 3.50 -1.89 -14.51
CA ILE A 247 4.34 -2.04 -13.32
C ILE A 247 4.62 -3.53 -13.22
N SER A 248 5.90 -3.91 -13.32
CA SER A 248 6.27 -5.29 -13.08
C SER A 248 6.24 -5.55 -11.59
N GLU A 249 5.52 -6.57 -11.19
CA GLU A 249 5.55 -7.09 -9.83
C GLU A 249 6.49 -8.29 -9.76
N PRO A 250 7.19 -8.49 -8.62
CA PRO A 250 8.10 -9.60 -8.42
C PRO A 250 7.38 -10.95 -8.33
#